data_9efba3704b26d512e7ccbacdc4aaac89
#
_entry.id   9efba3704b26d512e7ccbacdc4aaac89
#
_cell.length_a   1.000
_cell.length_b   1.000
_cell.length_c   1.000
_cell.angle_alpha   90.00
_cell.angle_beta   90.00
_cell.angle_gamma   90.00
#
_symmetry.space_group_name_H-M   'P 1'
#
loop_
_entity.id
_entity.type
_entity.pdbx_description
1 polymer ?
#
loop_
_entity_poly.entity_id
_entity_poly.type
_entity_poly.pdbx_seq_one_letter_code
_entity_poly.pdbx_strand_id
1 'polypeptide(L)'
;MIKNLIFDVGGVLIGYRWKEMLTEDFGLSDEKAEELGHMIFDDPIWRDFDRGCVPVDQLVGHYCEDHPEDEDLIRRFFYGNDKMATEREAVWERMRQLKEKGYGIYILSNYSEYLFKKHTDPMPFRKMLDGGVVSYQVGAVKPEIEIYTHLLEKYGLDPKECVFFDDIKANVEAAKKAGIKSRLIASEEELLTQLDNY
;
A
#
# COMPACT_ATOMS: atom_id res chain seq x y z
N MET A 1 -10.37 -8.65 23.28
CA MET A 1 -11.35 -8.05 22.33
C MET A 1 -10.56 -7.18 21.37
N ILE A 2 -10.92 -7.13 20.07
CA ILE A 2 -10.24 -6.25 19.11
C ILE A 2 -10.57 -4.80 19.43
N LYS A 3 -9.55 -3.95 19.44
CA LYS A 3 -9.65 -2.50 19.68
C LYS A 3 -9.03 -1.68 18.55
N ASN A 4 -8.11 -2.29 17.78
CA ASN A 4 -7.34 -1.60 16.75
C ASN A 4 -7.46 -2.29 15.41
N LEU A 5 -7.77 -1.52 14.38
CA LEU A 5 -7.87 -1.95 13.00
C LEU A 5 -6.67 -1.38 12.24
N ILE A 6 -5.89 -2.26 11.64
CA ILE A 6 -4.68 -1.92 10.88
C ILE A 6 -4.96 -2.27 9.42
N PHE A 7 -4.70 -1.34 8.52
CA PHE A 7 -4.98 -1.49 7.09
C PHE A 7 -3.71 -1.35 6.26
N ASP A 8 -3.55 -2.19 5.24
CA ASP A 8 -2.73 -1.80 4.11
C ASP A 8 -3.36 -0.60 3.39
N VAL A 9 -2.60 0.08 2.55
CA VAL A 9 -3.06 1.25 1.79
C VAL A 9 -3.42 0.85 0.36
N GLY A 10 -2.44 0.45 -0.45
CA GLY A 10 -2.67 0.05 -1.83
C GLY A 10 -3.51 -1.23 -1.90
N GLY A 11 -4.51 -1.29 -2.77
CA GLY A 11 -5.39 -2.45 -2.87
C GLY A 11 -6.40 -2.62 -1.72
N VAL A 12 -6.23 -1.92 -0.60
CA VAL A 12 -7.11 -1.99 0.58
C VAL A 12 -7.84 -0.68 0.86
N LEU A 13 -7.13 0.39 1.27
CA LEU A 13 -7.74 1.70 1.52
C LEU A 13 -7.92 2.54 0.26
N ILE A 14 -7.13 2.29 -0.76
CA ILE A 14 -7.23 2.92 -2.08
C ILE A 14 -7.19 1.83 -3.15
N GLY A 15 -7.84 2.07 -4.29
CA GLY A 15 -7.64 1.25 -5.48
C GLY A 15 -6.25 1.51 -6.06
N TYR A 16 -5.64 0.47 -6.64
CA TYR A 16 -4.32 0.55 -7.24
C TYR A 16 -4.38 -0.02 -8.67
N ARG A 17 -4.63 0.86 -9.65
CA ARG A 17 -4.97 0.51 -11.03
C ARG A 17 -3.82 0.74 -12.02
N TRP A 18 -2.64 0.27 -11.67
CA TRP A 18 -1.45 0.48 -12.50
C TRP A 18 -1.61 -0.07 -13.92
N LYS A 19 -2.24 -1.24 -14.08
CA LYS A 19 -2.45 -1.88 -15.38
C LYS A 19 -3.48 -1.13 -16.21
N GLU A 20 -4.62 -0.79 -15.62
CA GLU A 20 -5.66 -0.01 -16.28
C GLU A 20 -5.14 1.40 -16.67
N MET A 21 -4.29 2.01 -15.84
CA MET A 21 -3.64 3.27 -16.20
C MET A 21 -2.76 3.11 -17.44
N LEU A 22 -1.99 2.03 -17.54
CA LEU A 22 -1.16 1.75 -18.71
C LEU A 22 -1.99 1.46 -19.96
N THR A 23 -3.06 0.69 -19.85
CA THR A 23 -3.89 0.30 -21.00
C THR A 23 -4.87 1.40 -21.40
N GLU A 24 -5.62 1.97 -20.46
CA GLU A 24 -6.70 2.92 -20.74
C GLU A 24 -6.19 4.36 -20.89
N ASP A 25 -5.30 4.81 -19.97
CA ASP A 25 -4.85 6.21 -19.95
C ASP A 25 -3.59 6.43 -20.83
N PHE A 26 -2.73 5.40 -20.95
CA PHE A 26 -1.51 5.48 -21.78
C PHE A 26 -1.71 4.86 -23.17
N GLY A 27 -2.76 4.03 -23.35
CA GLY A 27 -3.10 3.44 -24.64
C GLY A 27 -2.22 2.25 -25.03
N LEU A 28 -1.63 1.55 -24.06
CA LEU A 28 -0.81 0.36 -24.31
C LEU A 28 -1.68 -0.86 -24.54
N SER A 29 -1.14 -1.86 -25.26
CA SER A 29 -1.73 -3.21 -25.26
C SER A 29 -1.57 -3.87 -23.90
N ASP A 30 -2.43 -4.86 -23.60
CA ASP A 30 -2.33 -5.66 -22.35
C ASP A 30 -0.95 -6.31 -22.20
N GLU A 31 -0.39 -6.83 -23.29
CA GLU A 31 0.95 -7.46 -23.31
C GLU A 31 2.05 -6.46 -22.94
N LYS A 32 2.03 -5.25 -23.51
CA LYS A 32 3.05 -4.24 -23.20
C LYS A 32 2.88 -3.68 -21.78
N ALA A 33 1.65 -3.58 -21.28
CA ALA A 33 1.37 -3.16 -19.91
C ALA A 33 1.88 -4.21 -18.89
N GLU A 34 1.69 -5.50 -19.17
CA GLU A 34 2.23 -6.58 -18.33
C GLU A 34 3.77 -6.63 -18.37
N GLU A 35 4.38 -6.52 -19.56
CA GLU A 35 5.82 -6.45 -19.72
C GLU A 35 6.42 -5.32 -18.86
N LEU A 36 5.86 -4.11 -18.95
CA LEU A 36 6.29 -2.96 -18.16
C LEU A 36 6.06 -3.19 -16.65
N GLY A 37 4.92 -3.78 -16.28
CA GLY A 37 4.62 -4.13 -14.90
C GLY A 37 5.65 -5.11 -14.31
N HIS A 38 5.97 -6.18 -15.04
CA HIS A 38 6.99 -7.13 -14.64
C HIS A 38 8.38 -6.49 -14.54
N MET A 39 8.76 -5.68 -15.54
CA MET A 39 10.01 -4.95 -15.51
C MET A 39 10.17 -4.09 -14.25
N ILE A 40 9.09 -3.39 -13.85
CA ILE A 40 9.12 -2.46 -12.71
C ILE A 40 9.00 -3.19 -11.37
N PHE A 41 7.99 -4.04 -11.21
CA PHE A 41 7.63 -4.58 -9.89
C PHE A 41 8.41 -5.83 -9.48
N ASP A 42 8.96 -6.58 -10.44
CA ASP A 42 9.76 -7.78 -10.16
C ASP A 42 11.25 -7.44 -9.93
N ASP A 43 11.70 -6.24 -10.29
CA ASP A 43 13.06 -5.79 -10.03
C ASP A 43 13.29 -5.57 -8.52
N PRO A 44 14.36 -6.14 -7.95
CA PRO A 44 14.70 -5.94 -6.54
C PRO A 44 14.83 -4.47 -6.11
N ILE A 45 15.22 -3.56 -7.01
CA ILE A 45 15.34 -2.13 -6.74
C ILE A 45 14.01 -1.49 -6.33
N TRP A 46 12.86 -2.04 -6.78
CA TRP A 46 11.55 -1.60 -6.35
C TRP A 46 11.37 -1.73 -4.84
N ARG A 47 11.85 -2.84 -4.28
CA ARG A 47 11.80 -3.08 -2.84
C ARG A 47 12.68 -2.11 -2.05
N ASP A 48 13.84 -1.75 -2.61
CA ASP A 48 14.72 -0.72 -2.01
C ASP A 48 14.12 0.68 -2.13
N PHE A 49 13.37 0.94 -3.19
CA PHE A 49 12.57 2.15 -3.34
C PHE A 49 11.47 2.24 -2.27
N ASP A 50 10.73 1.14 -2.05
CA ASP A 50 9.73 1.05 -0.97
C ASP A 50 10.35 1.20 0.44
N ARG A 51 11.60 0.78 0.63
CA ARG A 51 12.35 1.01 1.88
C ARG A 51 12.79 2.45 2.09
N GLY A 52 12.70 3.29 1.05
CA GLY A 52 13.23 4.65 1.08
C GLY A 52 14.76 4.74 0.88
N CYS A 53 15.40 3.65 0.45
CA CYS A 53 16.84 3.60 0.19
C CYS A 53 17.22 4.21 -1.17
N VAL A 54 16.28 4.25 -2.12
CA VAL A 54 16.50 4.72 -3.50
C VAL A 54 15.55 5.90 -3.78
N PRO A 55 16.07 7.08 -4.15
CA PRO A 55 15.23 8.20 -4.61
C PRO A 55 14.56 7.88 -5.96
N VAL A 56 13.40 8.50 -6.23
CA VAL A 56 12.65 8.27 -7.48
C VAL A 56 13.46 8.55 -8.74
N ASP A 57 14.28 9.59 -8.75
CA ASP A 57 15.10 9.94 -9.93
C ASP A 57 16.19 8.90 -10.20
N GLN A 58 16.76 8.31 -9.15
CA GLN A 58 17.72 7.21 -9.30
C GLN A 58 17.03 5.93 -9.80
N LEU A 59 15.84 5.63 -9.29
CA LEU A 59 15.04 4.49 -9.75
C LEU A 59 14.68 4.63 -11.23
N VAL A 60 14.18 5.80 -11.63
CA VAL A 60 13.84 6.09 -13.03
C VAL A 60 15.08 6.02 -13.93
N GLY A 61 16.21 6.55 -13.46
CA GLY A 61 17.50 6.45 -14.18
C GLY A 61 17.90 5.01 -14.44
N HIS A 62 17.83 4.14 -13.41
CA HIS A 62 18.11 2.72 -13.53
C HIS A 62 17.28 2.04 -14.63
N TYR A 63 15.95 2.22 -14.61
CA TYR A 63 15.10 1.61 -15.65
C TYR A 63 15.34 2.20 -17.04
N CYS A 64 15.60 3.51 -17.16
CA CYS A 64 15.89 4.13 -18.46
C CYS A 64 17.24 3.70 -19.04
N GLU A 65 18.24 3.41 -18.20
CA GLU A 65 19.54 2.88 -18.63
C GLU A 65 19.40 1.43 -19.14
N ASP A 66 18.61 0.60 -18.46
CA ASP A 66 18.41 -0.80 -18.81
C ASP A 66 17.42 -0.97 -20.00
N HIS A 67 16.46 -0.05 -20.16
CA HIS A 67 15.41 -0.07 -21.18
C HIS A 67 15.29 1.28 -21.91
N PRO A 68 16.30 1.71 -22.68
CA PRO A 68 16.32 3.01 -23.33
C PRO A 68 15.22 3.19 -24.39
N GLU A 69 14.72 2.09 -24.94
CA GLU A 69 13.58 2.10 -25.90
C GLU A 69 12.25 2.50 -25.24
N ASP A 70 12.11 2.32 -23.94
CA ASP A 70 10.91 2.62 -23.16
C ASP A 70 11.07 3.88 -22.27
N GLU A 71 12.13 4.67 -22.43
CA GLU A 71 12.44 5.81 -21.55
C GLU A 71 11.25 6.75 -21.33
N ASP A 72 10.58 7.20 -22.39
CA ASP A 72 9.44 8.11 -22.30
C ASP A 72 8.27 7.48 -21.51
N LEU A 73 8.06 6.19 -21.71
CA LEU A 73 7.02 5.44 -21.03
C LEU A 73 7.32 5.25 -19.55
N ILE A 74 8.57 4.92 -19.21
CA ILE A 74 9.06 4.78 -17.82
C ILE A 74 8.90 6.11 -17.09
N ARG A 75 9.37 7.22 -17.69
CA ARG A 75 9.23 8.55 -17.11
C ARG A 75 7.76 8.92 -16.89
N ARG A 76 6.90 8.63 -17.87
CA ARG A 76 5.47 8.87 -17.74
C ARG A 76 4.83 8.02 -16.64
N PHE A 77 5.25 6.76 -16.49
CA PHE A 77 4.76 5.88 -15.42
C PHE A 77 5.07 6.46 -14.03
N PHE A 78 6.28 6.93 -13.79
CA PHE A 78 6.67 7.42 -12.46
C PHE A 78 6.19 8.86 -12.18
N TYR A 79 6.21 9.75 -13.15
CA TYR A 79 5.88 11.16 -12.94
C TYR A 79 4.45 11.53 -13.32
N GLY A 80 3.81 10.76 -14.21
CA GLY A 80 2.45 10.99 -14.71
C GLY A 80 1.39 10.04 -14.14
N ASN A 81 1.60 9.46 -12.97
CA ASN A 81 0.77 8.39 -12.40
C ASN A 81 -0.37 8.89 -11.48
N ASP A 82 -0.85 10.10 -11.67
CA ASP A 82 -1.87 10.70 -10.79
C ASP A 82 -3.19 9.90 -10.75
N LYS A 83 -3.44 9.08 -11.78
CA LYS A 83 -4.62 8.23 -11.85
C LYS A 83 -4.39 6.77 -11.38
N MET A 84 -3.18 6.45 -10.93
CA MET A 84 -2.86 5.10 -10.47
C MET A 84 -3.61 4.73 -9.20
N ALA A 85 -3.75 5.69 -8.29
CA ALA A 85 -4.47 5.55 -7.03
C ALA A 85 -5.90 6.09 -7.17
N THR A 86 -6.89 5.29 -6.76
CA THR A 86 -8.30 5.67 -6.81
C THR A 86 -8.95 5.63 -5.44
N GLU A 87 -9.99 6.43 -5.27
CA GLU A 87 -10.74 6.57 -4.04
C GLU A 87 -11.59 5.33 -3.75
N ARG A 88 -11.71 4.97 -2.45
CA ARG A 88 -12.62 3.95 -1.93
C ARG A 88 -13.50 4.58 -0.83
N GLU A 89 -14.37 5.48 -1.25
CA GLU A 89 -15.21 6.28 -0.35
C GLU A 89 -16.05 5.44 0.62
N ALA A 90 -16.57 4.29 0.15
CA ALA A 90 -17.36 3.39 0.99
C ALA A 90 -16.52 2.79 2.14
N VAL A 91 -15.25 2.44 1.86
CA VAL A 91 -14.31 1.97 2.89
C VAL A 91 -14.01 3.07 3.89
N TRP A 92 -13.75 4.30 3.40
CA TRP A 92 -13.44 5.42 4.28
C TRP A 92 -14.62 5.82 5.17
N GLU A 93 -15.84 5.78 4.64
CA GLU A 93 -17.03 5.99 5.44
C GLU A 93 -17.19 4.92 6.53
N ARG A 94 -16.92 3.65 6.21
CA ARG A 94 -16.93 2.60 7.21
C ARG A 94 -15.84 2.80 8.27
N MET A 95 -14.63 3.22 7.89
CA MET A 95 -13.57 3.57 8.84
C MET A 95 -14.01 4.68 9.80
N ARG A 96 -14.68 5.71 9.28
CA ARG A 96 -15.22 6.81 10.10
C ARG A 96 -16.20 6.29 11.15
N GLN A 97 -17.14 5.42 10.74
CA GLN A 97 -18.12 4.80 11.65
C GLN A 97 -17.44 3.94 12.72
N LEU A 98 -16.43 3.18 12.36
CA LEU A 98 -15.66 2.36 13.30
C LEU A 98 -14.84 3.22 14.29
N LYS A 99 -14.27 4.32 13.82
CA LYS A 99 -13.61 5.29 14.70
C LYS A 99 -14.60 5.90 15.70
N GLU A 100 -15.81 6.24 15.29
CA GLU A 100 -16.87 6.73 16.17
C GLU A 100 -17.33 5.69 17.21
N LYS A 101 -17.24 4.39 16.89
CA LYS A 101 -17.44 3.30 17.85
C LYS A 101 -16.26 3.11 18.83
N GLY A 102 -15.15 3.84 18.65
CA GLY A 102 -13.98 3.83 19.53
C GLY A 102 -12.85 2.90 19.10
N TYR A 103 -12.87 2.37 17.88
CA TYR A 103 -11.73 1.62 17.36
C TYR A 103 -10.57 2.55 16.99
N GLY A 104 -9.34 2.14 17.32
CA GLY A 104 -8.13 2.75 16.80
C GLY A 104 -7.92 2.37 15.33
N ILE A 105 -7.57 3.35 14.49
CA ILE A 105 -7.40 3.19 13.04
C ILE A 105 -5.94 3.45 12.66
N TYR A 106 -5.26 2.44 12.16
CA TYR A 106 -3.84 2.49 11.80
C TYR A 106 -3.59 2.00 10.38
N ILE A 107 -2.46 2.40 9.80
CA ILE A 107 -1.97 1.84 8.54
C ILE A 107 -0.64 1.12 8.71
N LEU A 108 -0.40 0.11 7.87
CA LEU A 108 0.88 -0.58 7.72
C LEU A 108 1.09 -0.92 6.24
N SER A 109 1.96 -0.18 5.57
CA SER A 109 2.05 -0.26 4.10
C SER A 109 3.48 -0.23 3.58
N ASN A 110 3.71 -0.94 2.48
CA ASN A 110 4.91 -0.82 1.67
C ASN A 110 4.68 0.30 0.66
N TYR A 111 5.44 1.37 0.78
CA TYR A 111 5.38 2.51 -0.13
C TYR A 111 6.66 3.33 -0.02
N SER A 112 7.19 3.80 -1.14
CA SER A 112 8.19 4.86 -1.15
C SER A 112 7.59 6.20 -0.68
N GLU A 113 8.42 7.08 -0.16
CA GLU A 113 7.97 8.40 0.28
C GLU A 113 7.29 9.19 -0.85
N TYR A 114 7.91 9.16 -2.04
CA TYR A 114 7.41 9.86 -3.22
C TYR A 114 6.00 9.44 -3.61
N LEU A 115 5.79 8.14 -3.84
CA LEU A 115 4.48 7.62 -4.25
C LEU A 115 3.45 7.69 -3.13
N PHE A 116 3.86 7.47 -1.87
CA PHE A 116 2.94 7.58 -0.74
C PHE A 116 2.35 8.98 -0.62
N LYS A 117 3.19 10.01 -0.67
CA LYS A 117 2.71 11.40 -0.65
C LYS A 117 1.83 11.69 -1.85
N LYS A 118 2.31 11.37 -3.04
CA LYS A 118 1.60 11.64 -4.29
C LYS A 118 0.21 11.01 -4.33
N HIS A 119 0.08 9.75 -3.91
CA HIS A 119 -1.16 9.00 -3.99
C HIS A 119 -2.12 9.28 -2.82
N THR A 120 -1.61 9.63 -1.65
CA THR A 120 -2.45 9.70 -0.45
C THR A 120 -2.64 11.09 0.15
N ASP A 121 -1.77 12.06 -0.11
CA ASP A 121 -1.91 13.41 0.45
C ASP A 121 -3.25 14.09 0.12
N PRO A 122 -3.81 13.95 -1.10
CA PRO A 122 -5.12 14.51 -1.40
C PRO A 122 -6.27 13.73 -0.78
N MET A 123 -6.04 12.51 -0.24
CA MET A 123 -7.12 11.60 0.17
C MET A 123 -7.60 11.83 1.60
N PRO A 124 -8.93 11.97 1.82
CA PRO A 124 -9.53 12.29 3.12
C PRO A 124 -9.24 11.27 4.23
N PHE A 125 -9.05 9.99 3.92
CA PHE A 125 -8.87 8.94 4.91
C PHE A 125 -7.67 9.19 5.84
N ARG A 126 -6.65 9.89 5.39
CA ARG A 126 -5.47 10.22 6.21
C ARG A 126 -5.79 10.97 7.50
N LYS A 127 -6.85 11.78 7.48
CA LYS A 127 -7.31 12.55 8.66
C LYS A 127 -7.99 11.66 9.71
N MET A 128 -8.36 10.45 9.35
CA MET A 128 -9.03 9.51 10.26
C MET A 128 -8.04 8.61 11.01
N LEU A 129 -6.77 8.58 10.58
CA LEU A 129 -5.76 7.71 11.16
C LEU A 129 -5.34 8.18 12.56
N ASP A 130 -5.22 7.25 13.49
CA ASP A 130 -4.57 7.47 14.78
C ASP A 130 -3.05 7.31 14.66
N GLY A 131 -2.59 6.68 13.59
CA GLY A 131 -1.20 6.55 13.25
C GLY A 131 -0.93 5.50 12.19
N GLY A 132 0.34 5.14 12.05
CA GLY A 132 0.77 4.10 11.12
C GLY A 132 2.27 4.06 10.89
N VAL A 133 2.67 3.02 10.17
CA VAL A 133 4.03 2.84 9.68
C VAL A 133 3.99 2.59 8.18
N VAL A 134 4.80 3.33 7.46
CA VAL A 134 5.06 3.12 6.02
C VAL A 134 6.53 2.74 5.88
N SER A 135 6.82 1.79 5.04
CA SER A 135 8.15 1.15 4.90
C SER A 135 9.31 2.13 4.78
N TYR A 136 9.17 3.20 3.98
CA TYR A 136 10.21 4.22 3.84
C TYR A 136 10.60 4.93 5.15
N GLN A 137 9.70 4.93 6.16
CA GLN A 137 9.95 5.60 7.44
C GLN A 137 10.85 4.79 8.37
N VAL A 138 10.88 3.47 8.18
CA VAL A 138 11.55 2.53 9.10
C VAL A 138 12.58 1.63 8.41
N GLY A 139 12.71 1.72 7.08
CA GLY A 139 13.66 0.91 6.31
C GLY A 139 13.34 -0.59 6.29
N ALA A 140 12.13 -0.99 6.67
CA ALA A 140 11.64 -2.38 6.69
C ALA A 140 10.36 -2.47 5.85
N VAL A 141 10.17 -3.59 5.15
CA VAL A 141 9.00 -3.82 4.27
C VAL A 141 8.26 -5.08 4.70
N LYS A 142 6.94 -5.12 4.50
CA LYS A 142 6.19 -6.37 4.58
C LYS A 142 6.72 -7.36 3.53
N PRO A 143 6.84 -8.65 3.82
CA PRO A 143 6.42 -9.38 5.00
C PRO A 143 7.51 -9.53 6.10
N GLU A 144 8.50 -8.63 6.19
CA GLU A 144 9.51 -8.66 7.25
C GLU A 144 8.86 -8.39 8.60
N ILE A 145 9.27 -9.15 9.64
CA ILE A 145 8.63 -9.06 10.96
C ILE A 145 8.87 -7.69 11.61
N GLU A 146 9.95 -7.06 11.26
CA GLU A 146 10.41 -5.79 11.79
C GLU A 146 9.39 -4.67 11.58
N ILE A 147 8.72 -4.59 10.42
CA ILE A 147 7.76 -3.53 10.14
C ILE A 147 6.51 -3.64 11.05
N TYR A 148 6.08 -4.87 11.36
CA TYR A 148 4.97 -5.11 12.29
C TYR A 148 5.37 -4.75 13.71
N THR A 149 6.58 -5.12 14.12
CA THR A 149 7.14 -4.78 15.43
C THR A 149 7.24 -3.26 15.59
N HIS A 150 7.75 -2.55 14.60
CA HIS A 150 7.78 -1.08 14.58
C HIS A 150 6.41 -0.45 14.82
N LEU A 151 5.36 -0.95 14.17
CA LEU A 151 4.01 -0.42 14.38
C LEU A 151 3.53 -0.67 15.82
N LEU A 152 3.67 -1.91 16.31
CA LEU A 152 3.21 -2.27 17.65
C LEU A 152 3.93 -1.47 18.74
N GLU A 153 5.25 -1.35 18.65
CA GLU A 153 6.07 -0.61 19.63
C GLU A 153 5.79 0.89 19.58
N LYS A 154 5.75 1.47 18.37
CA LYS A 154 5.55 2.92 18.18
C LYS A 154 4.26 3.43 18.79
N TYR A 155 3.20 2.62 18.77
CA TYR A 155 1.89 3.01 19.28
C TYR A 155 1.46 2.26 20.54
N GLY A 156 2.32 1.41 21.10
CA GLY A 156 2.03 0.63 22.32
C GLY A 156 0.86 -0.32 22.14
N LEU A 157 0.71 -0.94 20.94
CA LEU A 157 -0.41 -1.81 20.61
C LEU A 157 -0.17 -3.25 21.13
N ASP A 158 -1.17 -3.82 21.81
CA ASP A 158 -1.19 -5.27 22.07
C ASP A 158 -1.60 -6.00 20.78
N PRO A 159 -0.75 -6.88 20.22
CA PRO A 159 -1.07 -7.61 18.98
C PRO A 159 -2.36 -8.43 19.08
N LYS A 160 -2.72 -8.91 20.28
CA LYS A 160 -3.97 -9.65 20.51
C LYS A 160 -5.23 -8.79 20.42
N GLU A 161 -5.09 -7.48 20.51
CA GLU A 161 -6.16 -6.50 20.38
C GLU A 161 -6.22 -5.86 18.98
N CYS A 162 -5.35 -6.32 18.06
CA CYS A 162 -5.23 -5.82 16.69
C CYS A 162 -5.78 -6.80 15.66
N VAL A 163 -6.31 -6.26 14.55
CA VAL A 163 -6.57 -7.00 13.33
C VAL A 163 -5.98 -6.25 12.14
N PHE A 164 -5.30 -6.96 11.25
CA PHE A 164 -4.68 -6.43 10.05
C PHE A 164 -5.39 -6.92 8.78
N PHE A 165 -5.65 -6.01 7.86
CA PHE A 165 -6.28 -6.25 6.56
C PHE A 165 -5.28 -5.94 5.44
N ASP A 166 -5.01 -6.92 4.58
CA ASP A 166 -4.02 -6.81 3.51
C ASP A 166 -4.42 -7.74 2.34
N ASP A 167 -4.14 -7.37 1.12
CA ASP A 167 -4.47 -8.11 -0.09
C ASP A 167 -3.39 -9.13 -0.49
N ILE A 168 -2.23 -9.11 0.20
CA ILE A 168 -1.10 -10.00 -0.08
C ILE A 168 -0.99 -11.08 1.01
N LYS A 169 -1.16 -12.35 0.59
CA LYS A 169 -1.11 -13.51 1.48
C LYS A 169 0.15 -13.58 2.36
N ALA A 170 1.33 -13.27 1.79
CA ALA A 170 2.58 -13.29 2.53
C ALA A 170 2.59 -12.30 3.70
N ASN A 171 2.00 -11.11 3.50
CA ASN A 171 1.88 -10.08 4.54
C ASN A 171 0.94 -10.52 5.67
N VAL A 172 -0.20 -11.12 5.30
CA VAL A 172 -1.17 -11.69 6.26
C VAL A 172 -0.53 -12.76 7.12
N GLU A 173 0.26 -13.66 6.53
CA GLU A 173 0.94 -14.73 7.28
C GLU A 173 2.06 -14.18 8.19
N ALA A 174 2.76 -13.14 7.77
CA ALA A 174 3.76 -12.47 8.61
C ALA A 174 3.11 -11.75 9.80
N ALA A 175 1.99 -11.07 9.60
CA ALA A 175 1.20 -10.46 10.68
C ALA A 175 0.78 -11.47 11.74
N LYS A 176 0.35 -12.67 11.33
CA LYS A 176 0.03 -13.77 12.26
C LYS A 176 1.25 -14.19 13.09
N LYS A 177 2.45 -14.26 12.46
CA LYS A 177 3.70 -14.56 13.19
C LYS A 177 4.07 -13.47 14.20
N ALA A 178 3.69 -12.21 13.93
CA ALA A 178 3.80 -11.09 14.87
C ALA A 178 2.72 -11.10 15.97
N GLY A 179 1.83 -12.10 15.98
CA GLY A 179 0.75 -12.23 16.96
C GLY A 179 -0.51 -11.41 16.62
N ILE A 180 -0.56 -10.75 15.47
CA ILE A 180 -1.67 -9.93 15.02
C ILE A 180 -2.69 -10.83 14.29
N LYS A 181 -3.97 -10.75 14.67
CA LYS A 181 -5.04 -11.35 13.87
C LYS A 181 -5.06 -10.67 12.50
N SER A 182 -5.12 -11.43 11.41
CA SER A 182 -5.08 -10.85 10.07
C SER A 182 -6.08 -11.46 9.11
N ARG A 183 -6.45 -10.70 8.08
CA ARG A 183 -7.42 -11.07 7.05
C ARG A 183 -6.83 -10.77 5.67
N LEU A 184 -6.91 -11.76 4.80
CA LEU A 184 -6.65 -11.57 3.37
C LEU A 184 -7.89 -10.95 2.75
N ILE A 185 -7.71 -9.90 1.96
CA ILE A 185 -8.79 -9.13 1.33
C ILE A 185 -8.62 -9.22 -0.18
N ALA A 186 -9.57 -9.83 -0.87
CA ALA A 186 -9.54 -9.97 -2.32
C ALA A 186 -10.26 -8.83 -3.07
N SER A 187 -11.13 -8.08 -2.37
CA SER A 187 -11.90 -6.98 -2.98
C SER A 187 -12.38 -5.97 -1.95
N GLU A 188 -12.82 -4.81 -2.43
CA GLU A 188 -13.46 -3.78 -1.60
C GLU A 188 -14.73 -4.30 -0.91
N GLU A 189 -15.56 -5.06 -1.63
CA GLU A 189 -16.78 -5.66 -1.10
C GLU A 189 -16.49 -6.64 0.04
N GLU A 190 -15.44 -7.47 -0.11
CA GLU A 190 -15.00 -8.36 0.95
C GLU A 190 -14.50 -7.58 2.17
N LEU A 191 -13.72 -6.51 1.97
CA LEU A 191 -13.28 -5.66 3.06
C LEU A 191 -14.47 -5.08 3.84
N LEU A 192 -15.46 -4.50 3.14
CA LEU A 192 -16.67 -3.96 3.76
C LEU A 192 -17.42 -5.04 4.58
N THR A 193 -17.58 -6.23 4.00
CA THR A 193 -18.20 -7.39 4.71
C THR A 193 -17.40 -7.79 5.96
N GLN A 194 -16.08 -7.80 5.88
CA GLN A 194 -15.24 -8.11 7.04
C GLN A 194 -15.33 -7.05 8.14
N LEU A 195 -15.45 -5.78 7.76
CA LEU A 195 -15.58 -4.66 8.69
C LEU A 195 -16.92 -4.62 9.42
N ASP A 196 -17.98 -5.28 8.91
CA ASP A 196 -19.27 -5.43 9.57
C ASP A 196 -19.18 -6.24 10.90
N ASN A 197 -18.09 -6.98 11.10
CA ASN A 197 -17.87 -7.74 12.33
C ASN A 197 -17.34 -6.88 13.51
N TYR A 198 -17.14 -5.60 13.30
CA TYR A 198 -16.60 -4.65 14.26
C TYR A 198 -17.55 -3.43 14.44
#